data_f8c33827075a8ae1bbd66960bacc7c79
#
_entry.id   f8c33827075a8ae1bbd66960bacc7c79
#
_cell.length_a   1.000
_cell.length_b   1.000
_cell.length_c   1.000
_cell.angle_alpha   90.00
_cell.angle_beta   90.00
_cell.angle_gamma   90.00
#
_symmetry.space_group_name_H-M   'P 1'
#
loop_
_entity.id
_entity.type
_entity.pdbx_description
1 polymer ?
#
loop_
_entity_poly.entity_id
_entity_poly.type
_entity_poly.pdbx_seq_one_letter_code
_entity_poly.pdbx_strand_id
1 'polypeptide(L)'
;MQVEFNNIIDSFVDKYSFPRRQIINEIEKVFSLMLSRWYRMNVVVMYSDNSLKAFGYSKAEGCYIQREFDLRKAKPRGWQTIKRIIEQNMLKAACREEYYLHRNVRTIGWGNICDIDPGSKLIVQLQLARKFEIYAECPITRIGGYERRTAAFAIGEKRAFWVRAIHPVTLNGTPRLSVTLSRVSKHLPEMLLIEKMQDKKLTVKCSHRYPGKKSFILANKFIPKNVILSVENELHEYIQVKYGREQ
;
A
#
# COMPACT_ATOMS: atom_id res chain seq x y z
N MET A 1 -28.99 22.09 6.87
CA MET A 1 -28.46 20.73 7.03
C MET A 1 -27.09 20.87 7.67
N GLN A 2 -27.01 20.66 8.99
CA GLN A 2 -25.73 20.63 9.70
C GLN A 2 -24.97 19.41 9.20
N VAL A 3 -23.81 19.65 8.62
CA VAL A 3 -22.90 18.54 8.28
C VAL A 3 -22.31 18.08 9.61
N GLU A 4 -22.68 16.90 10.06
CA GLU A 4 -22.08 16.28 11.23
C GLU A 4 -20.66 15.86 10.90
N PHE A 5 -19.71 16.78 11.08
CA PHE A 5 -18.29 16.54 10.80
C PHE A 5 -17.73 15.33 11.54
N ASN A 6 -18.27 15.03 12.73
CA ASN A 6 -17.89 13.83 13.46
C ASN A 6 -18.13 12.55 12.65
N ASN A 7 -19.32 12.39 12.07
CA ASN A 7 -19.66 11.20 11.28
C ASN A 7 -18.73 11.07 10.04
N ILE A 8 -18.33 12.20 9.47
CA ILE A 8 -17.39 12.23 8.34
C ILE A 8 -16.00 11.82 8.81
N ILE A 9 -15.52 12.39 9.91
CA ILE A 9 -14.21 12.05 10.48
C ILE A 9 -14.19 10.56 10.81
N ASP A 10 -15.21 10.05 11.48
CA ASP A 10 -15.29 8.64 11.88
C ASP A 10 -15.34 7.72 10.66
N SER A 11 -16.07 8.07 9.59
CA SER A 11 -16.08 7.33 8.33
C SER A 11 -14.70 7.25 7.68
N PHE A 12 -13.89 8.30 7.80
CA PHE A 12 -12.51 8.31 7.29
C PHE A 12 -11.56 7.52 8.20
N VAL A 13 -11.76 7.55 9.53
CA VAL A 13 -11.01 6.69 10.46
C VAL A 13 -11.20 5.23 10.11
N ASP A 14 -12.45 4.80 9.90
CA ASP A 14 -12.79 3.42 9.57
C ASP A 14 -12.23 3.01 8.19
N LYS A 15 -12.35 3.90 7.20
CA LYS A 15 -11.93 3.62 5.82
C LYS A 15 -10.42 3.56 5.64
N TYR A 16 -9.68 4.48 6.28
CA TYR A 16 -8.24 4.64 6.05
C TYR A 16 -7.36 4.20 7.23
N SER A 17 -7.98 3.85 8.37
CA SER A 17 -7.28 3.44 9.61
C SER A 17 -6.25 4.47 10.10
N PHE A 18 -6.50 5.75 9.84
CA PHE A 18 -5.67 6.84 10.35
C PHE A 18 -6.11 7.29 11.74
N PRO A 19 -5.16 7.82 12.55
CA PRO A 19 -5.50 8.50 13.80
C PRO A 19 -6.46 9.67 13.53
N ARG A 20 -7.50 9.83 14.37
CA ARG A 20 -8.49 10.90 14.24
C ARG A 20 -7.86 12.29 14.07
N ARG A 21 -6.77 12.57 14.80
CA ARG A 21 -6.03 13.83 14.72
C ARG A 21 -5.44 14.09 13.32
N GLN A 22 -4.94 13.06 12.67
CA GLN A 22 -4.39 13.19 11.31
C GLN A 22 -5.47 13.55 10.30
N ILE A 23 -6.65 12.94 10.43
CA ILE A 23 -7.80 13.23 9.57
C ILE A 23 -8.26 14.67 9.77
N ILE A 24 -8.38 15.11 11.03
CA ILE A 24 -8.73 16.50 11.35
C ILE A 24 -7.73 17.47 10.70
N ASN A 25 -6.44 17.26 10.86
CA ASN A 25 -5.42 18.12 10.25
C ASN A 25 -5.54 18.20 8.72
N GLU A 26 -5.86 17.10 8.03
CA GLU A 26 -6.05 17.13 6.58
C GLU A 26 -7.36 17.84 6.18
N ILE A 27 -8.43 17.69 6.95
CA ILE A 27 -9.68 18.43 6.77
C ILE A 27 -9.40 19.94 6.91
N GLU A 28 -8.74 20.36 7.99
CA GLU A 28 -8.39 21.76 8.24
C GLU A 28 -7.57 22.36 7.08
N LYS A 29 -6.57 21.62 6.58
CA LYS A 29 -5.76 22.05 5.44
C LYS A 29 -6.59 22.23 4.17
N VAL A 30 -7.44 21.26 3.84
CA VAL A 30 -8.25 21.33 2.62
C VAL A 30 -9.22 22.50 2.67
N PHE A 31 -9.90 22.67 3.82
CA PHE A 31 -10.81 23.79 4.02
C PHE A 31 -10.06 25.13 3.96
N SER A 32 -8.92 25.25 4.63
CA SER A 32 -8.09 26.45 4.59
C SER A 32 -7.69 26.83 3.16
N LEU A 33 -7.23 25.86 2.37
CA LEU A 33 -6.86 26.06 0.97
C LEU A 33 -8.03 26.48 0.09
N MET A 34 -9.17 25.81 0.23
CA MET A 34 -10.34 26.10 -0.59
C MET A 34 -10.95 27.46 -0.27
N LEU A 35 -11.09 27.76 1.02
CA LEU A 35 -11.63 29.04 1.46
C LEU A 35 -10.69 30.19 1.10
N SER A 36 -9.37 30.00 1.23
CA SER A 36 -8.39 31.00 0.80
C SER A 36 -8.50 31.34 -0.68
N ARG A 37 -8.74 30.35 -1.54
CA ARG A 37 -8.97 30.54 -2.97
C ARG A 37 -10.29 31.26 -3.26
N TRP A 38 -11.37 30.88 -2.58
CA TRP A 38 -12.69 31.46 -2.81
C TRP A 38 -12.79 32.91 -2.37
N TYR A 39 -12.20 33.20 -1.20
CA TYR A 39 -12.24 34.56 -0.62
C TYR A 39 -11.05 35.44 -1.04
N ARG A 40 -10.07 34.87 -1.79
CA ARG A 40 -8.84 35.56 -2.22
C ARG A 40 -8.07 36.20 -1.03
N MET A 41 -8.09 35.55 0.11
CA MET A 41 -7.40 35.98 1.33
C MET A 41 -6.86 34.75 2.08
N ASN A 42 -5.91 34.93 2.97
CA ASN A 42 -5.45 33.82 3.83
C ASN A 42 -6.55 33.43 4.81
N VAL A 43 -7.03 32.21 4.70
CA VAL A 43 -8.02 31.63 5.63
C VAL A 43 -7.41 30.45 6.34
N VAL A 44 -7.47 30.44 7.66
CA VAL A 44 -7.07 29.32 8.51
C VAL A 44 -8.33 28.70 9.08
N VAL A 45 -8.46 27.39 8.95
CA VAL A 45 -9.58 26.63 9.51
C VAL A 45 -9.07 25.76 10.63
N MET A 46 -9.80 25.74 11.72
CA MET A 46 -9.49 24.95 12.91
C MET A 46 -10.73 24.17 13.34
N TYR A 47 -10.53 22.92 13.72
CA TYR A 47 -11.57 22.08 14.31
C TYR A 47 -11.55 22.23 15.84
N SER A 48 -12.63 22.76 16.39
CA SER A 48 -12.79 22.99 17.82
C SER A 48 -14.26 22.82 18.17
N ASP A 49 -14.53 22.26 19.35
CA ASP A 49 -15.89 22.06 19.88
C ASP A 49 -16.84 21.36 18.90
N ASN A 50 -16.36 20.29 18.25
CA ASN A 50 -17.09 19.51 17.23
C ASN A 50 -17.54 20.33 16.01
N SER A 51 -16.92 21.47 15.77
CA SER A 51 -17.23 22.36 14.65
C SER A 51 -15.95 22.87 13.98
N LEU A 52 -16.07 23.25 12.71
CA LEU A 52 -15.00 23.94 12.00
C LEU A 52 -15.20 25.46 12.15
N LYS A 53 -14.17 26.15 12.65
CA LYS A 53 -14.10 27.60 12.75
C LYS A 53 -13.10 28.11 11.71
N ALA A 54 -13.44 29.11 10.94
CA ALA A 54 -12.58 29.67 9.92
C ALA A 54 -12.28 31.15 10.22
N PHE A 55 -11.01 31.50 10.12
CA PHE A 55 -10.51 32.83 10.37
C PHE A 55 -9.75 33.32 9.13
N GLY A 56 -10.20 34.42 8.55
CA GLY A 56 -9.53 35.08 7.44
C GLY A 56 -8.61 36.18 7.92
N TYR A 57 -7.44 36.27 7.31
CA TYR A 57 -6.45 37.28 7.58
C TYR A 57 -6.21 38.11 6.31
N SER A 58 -6.44 39.41 6.39
CA SER A 58 -6.05 40.34 5.33
C SER A 58 -5.11 41.42 5.90
N LYS A 59 -4.14 41.82 5.13
CA LYS A 59 -3.27 42.93 5.48
C LYS A 59 -3.85 44.21 4.87
N ALA A 60 -4.32 45.11 5.70
CA ALA A 60 -4.77 46.43 5.28
C ALA A 60 -4.00 47.50 6.08
N GLU A 61 -3.39 48.44 5.40
CA GLU A 61 -2.67 49.60 5.99
C GLU A 61 -1.62 49.24 7.05
N GLY A 62 -0.92 48.11 6.85
CA GLY A 62 0.12 47.62 7.79
C GLY A 62 -0.39 46.77 8.97
N CYS A 63 -1.71 46.68 9.17
CA CYS A 63 -2.32 45.88 10.21
C CYS A 63 -2.93 44.59 9.67
N TYR A 64 -2.92 43.51 10.49
CA TYR A 64 -3.64 42.27 10.17
C TYR A 64 -5.06 42.39 10.70
N ILE A 65 -6.04 42.28 9.81
CA ILE A 65 -7.46 42.23 10.16
C ILE A 65 -7.88 40.77 10.17
N GLN A 66 -8.37 40.28 11.31
CA GLN A 66 -8.93 38.94 11.46
C GLN A 66 -10.45 39.02 11.26
N ARG A 67 -10.99 38.15 10.43
CA ARG A 67 -12.44 37.94 10.27
C ARG A 67 -12.81 36.50 10.54
N GLU A 68 -13.81 36.26 11.37
CA GLU A 68 -14.40 34.95 11.54
C GLU A 68 -15.44 34.69 10.45
N PHE A 69 -15.39 33.51 9.84
CA PHE A 69 -16.33 33.06 8.83
C PHE A 69 -17.23 31.97 9.40
N ASP A 70 -18.54 32.15 9.22
CA ASP A 70 -19.52 31.11 9.54
C ASP A 70 -19.56 30.07 8.43
N LEU A 71 -18.95 28.91 8.65
CA LEU A 71 -18.92 27.82 7.68
C LEU A 71 -20.29 27.20 7.41
N ARG A 72 -21.28 27.42 8.28
CA ARG A 72 -22.68 27.00 8.06
C ARG A 72 -23.33 27.73 6.89
N LYS A 73 -22.83 28.91 6.56
CA LYS A 73 -23.24 29.72 5.42
C LYS A 73 -22.43 29.46 4.15
N ALA A 74 -21.36 28.65 4.22
CA ALA A 74 -20.59 28.27 3.06
C ALA A 74 -21.49 27.46 2.10
N LYS A 75 -21.65 27.97 0.88
CA LYS A 75 -22.62 27.48 -0.10
C LYS A 75 -22.51 25.95 -0.31
N PRO A 76 -23.65 25.22 -0.28
CA PRO A 76 -23.65 23.74 -0.42
C PRO A 76 -22.98 23.22 -1.70
N ARG A 77 -22.87 24.03 -2.75
CA ARG A 77 -22.22 23.65 -4.02
C ARG A 77 -20.73 23.32 -3.91
N GLY A 78 -20.02 23.80 -2.90
CA GLY A 78 -18.59 23.53 -2.67
C GLY A 78 -18.32 22.25 -1.90
N TRP A 79 -19.29 21.72 -1.17
CA TRP A 79 -19.09 20.58 -0.27
C TRP A 79 -18.62 19.29 -0.97
N GLN A 80 -19.26 18.93 -2.06
CA GLN A 80 -18.87 17.72 -2.82
C GLN A 80 -17.43 17.80 -3.35
N THR A 81 -17.02 19.00 -3.77
CA THR A 81 -15.64 19.25 -4.23
C THR A 81 -14.66 19.10 -3.06
N ILE A 82 -14.97 19.69 -1.91
CA ILE A 82 -14.15 19.59 -0.70
C ILE A 82 -14.03 18.14 -0.28
N LYS A 83 -15.14 17.40 -0.18
CA LYS A 83 -15.15 15.98 0.19
C LYS A 83 -14.25 15.16 -0.74
N ARG A 84 -14.36 15.35 -2.05
CA ARG A 84 -13.52 14.67 -3.05
C ARG A 84 -12.03 14.98 -2.87
N ILE A 85 -11.68 16.24 -2.58
CA ILE A 85 -10.28 16.63 -2.34
C ILE A 85 -9.75 16.01 -1.05
N ILE A 86 -10.55 15.98 0.02
CA ILE A 86 -10.19 15.31 1.27
C ILE A 86 -9.93 13.83 1.00
N GLU A 87 -10.85 13.14 0.31
CA GLU A 87 -10.69 11.72 -0.04
C GLU A 87 -9.42 11.47 -0.85
N GLN A 88 -9.11 12.31 -1.83
CA GLN A 88 -7.87 12.20 -2.62
C GLN A 88 -6.62 12.40 -1.75
N ASN A 89 -6.64 13.37 -0.83
CA ASN A 89 -5.52 13.63 0.06
C ASN A 89 -5.32 12.49 1.07
N MET A 90 -6.42 11.94 1.63
CA MET A 90 -6.37 10.78 2.51
C MET A 90 -5.78 9.56 1.78
N LEU A 91 -6.25 9.28 0.57
CA LEU A 91 -5.74 8.20 -0.25
C LEU A 91 -4.25 8.39 -0.58
N LYS A 92 -3.83 9.63 -0.89
CA LYS A 92 -2.43 9.96 -1.14
C LYS A 92 -1.56 9.76 0.10
N ALA A 93 -2.05 10.14 1.28
CA ALA A 93 -1.37 9.92 2.55
C ALA A 93 -1.24 8.42 2.86
N ALA A 94 -2.34 7.66 2.67
CA ALA A 94 -2.34 6.22 2.83
C ALA A 94 -1.34 5.51 1.90
N CYS A 95 -1.32 5.87 0.62
CA CYS A 95 -0.34 5.34 -0.33
C CYS A 95 1.11 5.65 0.07
N ARG A 96 1.37 6.83 0.62
CA ARG A 96 2.70 7.20 1.10
C ARG A 96 3.11 6.40 2.33
N GLU A 97 2.22 6.22 3.30
CA GLU A 97 2.53 5.42 4.49
C GLU A 97 2.80 3.96 4.13
N GLU A 98 1.98 3.35 3.27
CA GLU A 98 2.24 2.00 2.77
C GLU A 98 3.59 1.91 2.06
N TYR A 99 3.94 2.90 1.24
CA TYR A 99 5.26 2.96 0.62
C TYR A 99 6.38 2.98 1.66
N TYR A 100 6.27 3.82 2.72
CA TYR A 100 7.30 3.90 3.76
C TYR A 100 7.41 2.62 4.59
N LEU A 101 6.29 1.95 4.87
CA LEU A 101 6.29 0.67 5.58
C LEU A 101 6.99 -0.43 4.78
N HIS A 102 6.79 -0.47 3.48
CA HIS A 102 7.24 -1.59 2.64
C HIS A 102 8.52 -1.33 1.86
N ARG A 103 8.98 -0.08 1.71
CA ARG A 103 10.16 0.24 0.87
C ARG A 103 11.45 -0.48 1.29
N ASN A 104 11.62 -0.77 2.58
CA ASN A 104 12.81 -1.39 3.15
C ASN A 104 12.57 -2.81 3.67
N VAL A 105 11.35 -3.33 3.56
CA VAL A 105 10.98 -4.64 4.09
C VAL A 105 10.97 -5.66 2.96
N ARG A 106 11.78 -6.71 3.15
CA ARG A 106 11.74 -7.89 2.29
C ARG A 106 10.46 -8.66 2.60
N THR A 107 9.45 -8.57 1.74
CA THR A 107 8.14 -9.18 1.96
C THR A 107 7.72 -10.09 0.83
N ILE A 108 7.01 -11.15 1.21
CA ILE A 108 6.20 -11.95 0.29
C ILE A 108 4.80 -11.36 0.28
N GLY A 109 4.22 -11.24 -0.90
CA GLY A 109 2.80 -10.97 -1.09
C GLY A 109 2.10 -12.24 -1.56
N TRP A 110 1.12 -12.71 -0.79
CA TRP A 110 0.18 -13.72 -1.25
C TRP A 110 -0.98 -13.03 -1.98
N GLY A 111 -1.22 -13.40 -3.22
CA GLY A 111 -2.25 -12.75 -4.03
C GLY A 111 -2.96 -13.67 -4.97
N ASN A 112 -4.21 -13.30 -5.31
CA ASN A 112 -5.02 -14.01 -6.27
C ASN A 112 -4.72 -13.45 -7.68
N ILE A 113 -4.51 -14.34 -8.63
CA ILE A 113 -4.31 -13.97 -10.03
C ILE A 113 -5.66 -13.55 -10.61
N CYS A 114 -5.77 -12.28 -10.99
CA CYS A 114 -7.00 -11.71 -11.52
C CYS A 114 -7.06 -11.73 -13.04
N ASP A 115 -5.90 -11.57 -13.68
CA ASP A 115 -5.79 -11.51 -15.13
C ASP A 115 -4.41 -11.98 -15.59
N ILE A 116 -4.39 -12.57 -16.76
CA ILE A 116 -3.18 -13.07 -17.41
C ILE A 116 -3.11 -12.46 -18.81
N ASP A 117 -2.21 -11.49 -19.00
CA ASP A 117 -1.91 -10.93 -20.32
C ASP A 117 -0.79 -11.76 -20.95
N PRO A 118 -1.12 -12.64 -21.95
CA PRO A 118 -0.16 -13.56 -22.52
C PRO A 118 1.01 -12.81 -23.17
N GLY A 119 2.23 -13.09 -22.68
CA GLY A 119 3.46 -12.45 -23.19
C GLY A 119 3.83 -11.12 -22.56
N SER A 120 2.99 -10.54 -21.69
CA SER A 120 3.24 -9.25 -21.04
C SER A 120 3.35 -9.37 -19.52
N LYS A 121 2.26 -9.69 -18.80
CA LYS A 121 2.24 -9.65 -17.34
C LYS A 121 1.08 -10.45 -16.73
N LEU A 122 1.22 -10.77 -15.44
CA LEU A 122 0.10 -11.20 -14.59
C LEU A 122 -0.38 -9.99 -13.77
N ILE A 123 -1.68 -9.86 -13.60
CA ILE A 123 -2.31 -8.94 -12.66
C ILE A 123 -2.72 -9.74 -11.43
N VAL A 124 -2.25 -9.31 -10.28
CA VAL A 124 -2.41 -10.03 -9.01
C VAL A 124 -3.04 -9.11 -7.99
N GLN A 125 -4.15 -9.52 -7.40
CA GLN A 125 -4.78 -8.82 -6.29
C GLN A 125 -4.07 -9.22 -5.00
N LEU A 126 -3.38 -8.26 -4.37
CA LEU A 126 -2.68 -8.42 -3.10
C LEU A 126 -3.45 -7.76 -1.97
N GLN A 127 -3.37 -8.35 -0.78
CA GLN A 127 -3.65 -7.68 0.48
C GLN A 127 -2.32 -7.34 1.15
N LEU A 128 -1.93 -6.07 1.14
CA LEU A 128 -0.85 -5.56 1.97
C LEU A 128 -1.40 -5.18 3.36
N ALA A 129 -0.52 -4.82 4.29
CA ALA A 129 -0.76 -4.73 5.74
C ALA A 129 -2.03 -3.96 6.20
N ARG A 130 -2.56 -3.07 5.40
CA ARG A 130 -3.84 -2.39 5.67
C ARG A 130 -4.84 -2.81 4.61
N LYS A 131 -6.11 -2.91 4.95
CA LYS A 131 -7.27 -3.37 4.14
C LYS A 131 -7.36 -2.83 2.69
N PHE A 132 -6.27 -2.36 2.11
CA PHE A 132 -6.19 -1.93 0.71
C PHE A 132 -6.04 -3.14 -0.20
N GLU A 133 -7.01 -3.36 -1.03
CA GLU A 133 -6.86 -4.22 -2.20
C GLU A 133 -5.96 -3.51 -3.20
N ILE A 134 -4.84 -4.11 -3.52
CA ILE A 134 -3.86 -3.57 -4.45
C ILE A 134 -3.75 -4.51 -5.63
N TYR A 135 -3.93 -3.98 -6.82
CA TYR A 135 -3.61 -4.70 -8.04
C TYR A 135 -2.15 -4.49 -8.39
N ALA A 136 -1.38 -5.57 -8.27
CA ALA A 136 0.05 -5.60 -8.52
C ALA A 136 0.35 -6.25 -9.86
N GLU A 137 1.45 -5.87 -10.48
CA GLU A 137 1.89 -6.41 -11.76
C GLU A 137 3.11 -7.32 -11.59
N CYS A 138 3.04 -8.54 -12.14
CA CYS A 138 4.20 -9.40 -12.30
C CYS A 138 4.54 -9.50 -13.79
N PRO A 139 5.56 -8.75 -14.27
CA PRO A 139 5.98 -8.82 -15.67
C PRO A 139 6.40 -10.24 -16.05
N ILE A 140 6.13 -10.66 -17.28
CA ILE A 140 6.49 -12.00 -17.77
C ILE A 140 7.99 -12.30 -17.66
N THR A 141 8.84 -11.27 -17.76
CA THR A 141 10.29 -11.39 -17.56
C THR A 141 10.68 -11.71 -16.11
N ARG A 142 9.72 -11.57 -15.17
CA ARG A 142 9.87 -11.86 -13.75
C ARG A 142 9.21 -13.17 -13.32
N ILE A 143 8.80 -13.99 -14.28
CA ILE A 143 8.28 -15.34 -14.09
C ILE A 143 9.32 -16.31 -14.66
N GLY A 144 9.56 -17.41 -13.97
CA GLY A 144 10.51 -18.44 -14.39
C GLY A 144 10.11 -19.04 -15.74
N GLY A 145 11.11 -19.33 -16.59
CA GLY A 145 10.86 -19.90 -17.92
C GLY A 145 10.10 -21.24 -17.87
N TYR A 146 10.31 -22.04 -16.83
CA TYR A 146 9.58 -23.30 -16.62
C TYR A 146 8.13 -23.02 -16.20
N GLU A 147 7.89 -22.11 -15.24
CA GLU A 147 6.55 -21.75 -14.80
C GLU A 147 5.70 -21.19 -15.95
N ARG A 148 6.31 -20.43 -16.87
CA ARG A 148 5.64 -19.92 -18.09
C ARG A 148 5.21 -21.02 -19.05
N ARG A 149 6.03 -22.06 -19.19
CA ARG A 149 5.78 -23.15 -20.15
C ARG A 149 4.73 -24.13 -19.64
N THR A 150 4.68 -24.35 -18.34
CA THR A 150 3.78 -25.34 -17.73
C THR A 150 2.38 -24.81 -17.46
N ALA A 151 2.05 -23.58 -17.93
CA ALA A 151 0.80 -22.90 -17.61
C ALA A 151 0.47 -22.94 -16.10
N ALA A 152 1.51 -22.75 -15.27
CA ALA A 152 1.44 -22.91 -13.82
C ALA A 152 0.55 -21.88 -13.12
N PHE A 153 -0.15 -21.04 -13.89
CA PHE A 153 -0.98 -19.96 -13.35
C PHE A 153 -2.39 -20.04 -13.94
N ALA A 154 -3.37 -20.04 -13.05
CA ALA A 154 -4.79 -19.94 -13.40
C ALA A 154 -5.42 -18.71 -12.75
N ILE A 155 -6.41 -18.12 -13.42
CA ILE A 155 -7.19 -17.01 -12.86
C ILE A 155 -7.93 -17.52 -11.61
N GLY A 156 -7.92 -16.73 -10.54
CA GLY A 156 -8.47 -17.08 -9.24
C GLY A 156 -7.51 -17.86 -8.33
N GLU A 157 -6.38 -18.30 -8.83
CA GLU A 157 -5.40 -19.04 -8.04
C GLU A 157 -4.60 -18.12 -7.13
N LYS A 158 -4.41 -18.54 -5.87
CA LYS A 158 -3.61 -17.82 -4.89
C LYS A 158 -2.17 -18.29 -4.91
N ARG A 159 -1.25 -17.39 -5.21
CA ARG A 159 0.18 -17.66 -5.32
C ARG A 159 1.00 -16.66 -4.50
N ALA A 160 2.21 -17.07 -4.13
CA ALA A 160 3.19 -16.26 -3.45
C ALA A 160 4.07 -15.49 -4.44
N PHE A 161 4.30 -14.22 -4.18
CA PHE A 161 5.17 -13.37 -4.98
C PHE A 161 6.15 -12.61 -4.08
N TRP A 162 7.35 -12.40 -4.59
CA TRP A 162 8.27 -11.44 -3.99
C TRP A 162 7.85 -10.03 -4.37
N VAL A 163 7.59 -9.17 -3.40
CA VAL A 163 7.32 -7.75 -3.64
C VAL A 163 8.65 -7.07 -3.93
N ARG A 164 8.87 -6.73 -5.20
CA ARG A 164 10.13 -6.16 -5.67
C ARG A 164 10.21 -4.66 -5.46
N ALA A 165 9.14 -3.96 -5.81
CA ALA A 165 9.08 -2.52 -5.74
C ALA A 165 7.65 -2.06 -5.47
N ILE A 166 7.53 -0.99 -4.69
CA ILE A 166 6.27 -0.28 -4.43
C ILE A 166 6.54 1.19 -4.67
N HIS A 167 5.71 1.83 -5.49
CA HIS A 167 5.83 3.26 -5.78
C HIS A 167 4.46 3.93 -5.71
N PRO A 168 4.33 5.08 -5.02
CA PRO A 168 3.15 5.90 -5.11
C PRO A 168 3.09 6.55 -6.49
N VAL A 169 1.98 6.34 -7.20
CA VAL A 169 1.73 6.90 -8.53
C VAL A 169 0.41 7.64 -8.53
N THR A 170 0.22 8.53 -9.49
CA THR A 170 -1.08 9.17 -9.71
C THR A 170 -1.56 8.79 -11.10
N LEU A 171 -2.65 8.05 -11.17
CA LEU A 171 -3.27 7.63 -12.42
C LEU A 171 -4.62 8.33 -12.57
N ASN A 172 -4.79 9.09 -13.66
CA ASN A 172 -6.01 9.88 -13.92
C ASN A 172 -6.43 10.74 -12.71
N GLY A 173 -5.46 11.39 -12.06
CA GLY A 173 -5.70 12.23 -10.88
C GLY A 173 -5.98 11.46 -9.58
N THR A 174 -6.05 10.14 -9.62
CA THR A 174 -6.28 9.28 -8.43
C THR A 174 -4.96 8.71 -7.93
N PRO A 175 -4.58 8.94 -6.66
CA PRO A 175 -3.41 8.32 -6.05
C PRO A 175 -3.57 6.82 -5.95
N ARG A 176 -2.53 6.07 -6.31
CA ARG A 176 -2.48 4.61 -6.26
C ARG A 176 -1.08 4.14 -5.87
N LEU A 177 -0.96 2.86 -5.50
CA LEU A 177 0.32 2.17 -5.38
C LEU A 177 0.54 1.32 -6.63
N SER A 178 1.67 1.54 -7.29
CA SER A 178 2.19 0.63 -8.30
C SER A 178 3.09 -0.38 -7.59
N VAL A 179 2.71 -1.64 -7.64
CA VAL A 179 3.45 -2.74 -7.02
C VAL A 179 3.96 -3.67 -8.09
N THR A 180 5.27 -3.85 -8.13
CA THR A 180 5.92 -4.79 -9.05
C THR A 180 6.31 -6.06 -8.31
N LEU A 181 5.87 -7.19 -8.83
CA LEU A 181 6.10 -8.52 -8.29
C LEU A 181 7.17 -9.28 -9.05
N SER A 182 7.70 -10.32 -8.43
CA SER A 182 8.69 -11.21 -9.04
C SER A 182 8.59 -12.62 -8.50
N ARG A 183 8.60 -13.60 -9.39
CA ARG A 183 8.72 -15.03 -9.06
C ARG A 183 10.17 -15.55 -9.19
N VAL A 184 11.05 -14.81 -9.87
CA VAL A 184 12.45 -15.23 -10.10
C VAL A 184 13.41 -14.83 -8.98
N SER A 185 12.97 -14.08 -7.99
CA SER A 185 13.82 -13.62 -6.89
C SER A 185 14.34 -14.78 -6.04
N LYS A 186 15.63 -14.77 -5.70
CA LYS A 186 16.22 -15.71 -4.73
C LYS A 186 15.61 -15.60 -3.33
N HIS A 187 15.10 -14.42 -2.99
CA HIS A 187 14.47 -14.18 -1.69
C HIS A 187 13.10 -14.84 -1.54
N LEU A 188 12.44 -15.22 -2.65
CA LEU A 188 11.12 -15.85 -2.56
C LEU A 188 11.16 -17.20 -1.84
N PRO A 189 12.01 -18.18 -2.20
CA PRO A 189 12.11 -19.43 -1.44
C PRO A 189 12.65 -19.22 -0.02
N GLU A 190 13.57 -18.27 0.21
CA GLU A 190 14.07 -17.94 1.55
C GLU A 190 12.93 -17.56 2.49
N MET A 191 12.13 -16.58 2.07
CA MET A 191 11.06 -16.04 2.89
C MET A 191 9.88 -17.01 3.04
N LEU A 192 9.58 -17.83 2.02
CA LEU A 192 8.56 -18.87 2.13
C LEU A 192 8.93 -19.92 3.19
N LEU A 193 10.20 -20.34 3.24
CA LEU A 193 10.68 -21.26 4.26
C LEU A 193 10.60 -20.64 5.66
N ILE A 194 11.00 -19.37 5.81
CA ILE A 194 10.92 -18.65 7.09
C ILE A 194 9.46 -18.51 7.55
N GLU A 195 8.55 -18.12 6.64
CA GLU A 195 7.13 -17.96 6.93
C GLU A 195 6.49 -19.28 7.39
N LYS A 196 6.78 -20.38 6.70
CA LYS A 196 6.24 -21.71 7.03
C LYS A 196 6.80 -22.27 8.33
N MET A 197 8.06 -21.98 8.66
CA MET A 197 8.70 -22.42 9.90
C MET A 197 8.28 -21.60 11.12
N GLN A 198 7.88 -20.32 10.94
CA GLN A 198 7.52 -19.38 12.02
C GLN A 198 8.62 -19.24 13.11
N ASP A 199 9.86 -19.62 12.81
CA ASP A 199 11.00 -19.51 13.73
C ASP A 199 11.83 -18.27 13.43
N LYS A 200 11.77 -17.29 14.34
CA LYS A 200 12.52 -16.02 14.24
C LYS A 200 14.04 -16.18 14.24
N LYS A 201 14.55 -17.33 14.70
CA LYS A 201 15.99 -17.62 14.76
C LYS A 201 16.49 -18.43 13.55
N LEU A 202 15.59 -18.74 12.62
CA LEU A 202 15.96 -19.43 11.40
C LEU A 202 16.56 -18.43 10.40
N THR A 203 17.79 -18.69 9.99
CA THR A 203 18.45 -17.96 8.89
C THR A 203 18.51 -18.86 7.67
N VAL A 204 17.95 -18.37 6.57
CA VAL A 204 17.87 -19.08 5.29
C VAL A 204 18.45 -18.19 4.21
N LYS A 205 19.35 -18.74 3.39
CA LYS A 205 19.98 -18.04 2.29
C LYS A 205 19.98 -18.90 1.02
N CYS A 206 19.39 -18.37 -0.04
CA CYS A 206 19.42 -19.03 -1.34
C CYS A 206 20.70 -18.66 -2.10
N SER A 207 21.62 -19.61 -2.20
CA SER A 207 22.88 -19.40 -2.93
C SER A 207 22.64 -19.29 -4.44
N HIS A 208 21.92 -20.26 -5.00
CA HIS A 208 21.60 -20.32 -6.43
C HIS A 208 20.15 -20.73 -6.60
N ARG A 209 19.48 -20.15 -7.63
CA ARG A 209 18.12 -20.48 -7.98
C ARG A 209 17.93 -20.56 -9.48
N TYR A 210 17.30 -21.63 -9.92
CA TYR A 210 16.79 -21.83 -11.27
C TYR A 210 15.26 -21.91 -11.18
N PRO A 211 14.54 -20.76 -11.38
CA PRO A 211 13.11 -20.66 -11.09
C PRO A 211 12.29 -21.72 -11.84
N GLY A 212 11.40 -22.41 -11.11
CA GLY A 212 10.59 -23.53 -11.62
C GLY A 212 11.36 -24.82 -11.87
N LYS A 213 12.64 -24.89 -11.47
CA LYS A 213 13.48 -26.09 -11.62
C LYS A 213 14.14 -26.52 -10.32
N LYS A 214 15.01 -25.69 -9.76
CA LYS A 214 15.78 -26.04 -8.56
C LYS A 214 16.29 -24.82 -7.80
N SER A 215 16.23 -24.89 -6.46
CA SER A 215 16.84 -23.91 -5.55
C SER A 215 17.83 -24.58 -4.60
N PHE A 216 18.96 -23.92 -4.35
CA PHE A 216 19.99 -24.34 -3.40
C PHE A 216 19.94 -23.41 -2.19
N ILE A 217 19.59 -23.98 -1.05
CA ILE A 217 19.35 -23.26 0.19
C ILE A 217 20.40 -23.65 1.24
N LEU A 218 20.96 -22.64 1.89
CA LEU A 218 21.75 -22.79 3.11
C LEU A 218 20.89 -22.41 4.30
N ALA A 219 20.82 -23.28 5.31
CA ALA A 219 20.04 -23.04 6.52
C ALA A 219 20.91 -23.30 7.76
N ASN A 220 20.74 -22.47 8.79
CA ASN A 220 21.44 -22.64 10.09
C ASN A 220 20.78 -23.68 10.99
N LYS A 221 19.54 -24.09 10.68
CA LYS A 221 18.75 -25.05 11.44
C LYS A 221 18.09 -26.08 10.54
N PHE A 222 17.71 -27.20 11.13
CA PHE A 222 16.96 -28.24 10.43
C PHE A 222 15.57 -27.72 10.01
N ILE A 223 15.21 -27.97 8.74
CA ILE A 223 13.90 -27.65 8.16
C ILE A 223 13.18 -28.97 7.90
N PRO A 224 11.99 -29.21 8.49
CA PRO A 224 11.23 -30.44 8.29
C PRO A 224 10.84 -30.66 6.82
N LYS A 225 10.83 -31.90 6.39
CA LYS A 225 10.55 -32.28 4.99
C LYS A 225 9.18 -31.80 4.51
N ASN A 226 8.17 -31.81 5.36
CA ASN A 226 6.83 -31.30 5.02
C ASN A 226 6.83 -29.80 4.68
N VAL A 227 7.66 -28.99 5.36
CA VAL A 227 7.83 -27.56 5.07
C VAL A 227 8.51 -27.39 3.71
N ILE A 228 9.59 -28.15 3.46
CA ILE A 228 10.30 -28.11 2.17
C ILE A 228 9.33 -28.46 1.04
N LEU A 229 8.60 -29.57 1.14
CA LEU A 229 7.62 -30.01 0.15
C LEU A 229 6.51 -28.97 -0.09
N SER A 230 6.05 -28.27 0.97
CA SER A 230 5.04 -27.22 0.83
C SER A 230 5.56 -26.05 -0.02
N VAL A 231 6.84 -25.70 0.11
CA VAL A 231 7.46 -24.63 -0.68
C VAL A 231 7.80 -25.10 -2.10
N GLU A 232 8.24 -26.35 -2.26
CA GLU A 232 8.44 -26.98 -3.58
C GLU A 232 7.15 -26.96 -4.41
N ASN A 233 6.03 -27.34 -3.80
CA ASN A 233 4.71 -27.31 -4.46
C ASN A 233 4.27 -25.90 -4.87
N GLU A 234 4.52 -24.90 -3.99
CA GLU A 234 4.19 -23.51 -4.31
C GLU A 234 5.03 -22.97 -5.48
N LEU A 235 6.33 -23.31 -5.50
CA LEU A 235 7.27 -22.76 -6.48
C LEU A 235 7.42 -23.63 -7.73
N HIS A 236 6.85 -24.85 -7.72
CA HIS A 236 7.09 -25.88 -8.76
C HIS A 236 8.57 -26.12 -9.04
N GLU A 237 9.40 -26.10 -7.96
CA GLU A 237 10.84 -26.30 -8.06
C GLU A 237 11.36 -27.17 -6.90
N TYR A 238 12.37 -27.99 -7.20
CA TYR A 238 13.04 -28.80 -6.19
C TYR A 238 13.92 -27.94 -5.28
N ILE A 239 13.82 -28.14 -3.96
CA ILE A 239 14.59 -27.39 -2.96
C ILE A 239 15.62 -28.28 -2.31
N GLN A 240 16.89 -28.04 -2.59
CA GLN A 240 18.00 -28.68 -1.94
C GLN A 240 18.51 -27.85 -0.77
N VAL A 241 18.34 -28.35 0.45
CA VAL A 241 18.83 -27.69 1.66
C VAL A 241 20.16 -28.26 2.08
N LYS A 242 21.14 -27.40 2.33
CA LYS A 242 22.39 -27.71 3.02
C LYS A 242 22.38 -27.03 4.38
N TYR A 243 22.86 -27.72 5.39
CA TYR A 243 22.95 -27.21 6.76
C TYR A 243 24.39 -26.79 7.02
N GLY A 244 24.61 -25.60 7.52
CA GLY A 244 25.92 -25.07 7.85
C GLY A 244 25.81 -23.75 8.63
N ARG A 245 26.82 -23.45 9.44
CA ARG A 245 26.96 -22.13 10.05
C ARG A 245 27.44 -21.16 8.96
N GLU A 246 26.85 -20.00 8.87
CA GLU A 246 27.47 -18.89 8.12
C GLU A 246 28.83 -18.59 8.79
N GLN A 247 29.90 -18.64 8.00
CA GLN A 247 31.20 -18.08 8.39
C GLN A 247 31.15 -16.57 8.26
#